data_27639a496bc355c54883a24670512efe
#
_entry.id   27639a496bc355c54883a24670512efe
#
_cell.length_a   1.000
_cell.length_b   1.000
_cell.length_c   1.000
_cell.angle_alpha   90.00
_cell.angle_beta   90.00
_cell.angle_gamma   90.00
#
_symmetry.space_group_name_H-M   'P 1'
#
loop_
_entity.id
_entity.type
_entity.pdbx_description
1 polymer ?
#
loop_
_entity_poly.entity_id
_entity_poly.type
_entity_poly.pdbx_seq_one_letter_code
_entity_poly.pdbx_strand_id
1 'polypeptide(L)'
;QPQQPALQSNSEMMKSHESKVEWMLIQMMVRHGEYIVLQNVETENGETMNVNIAQYIYYNLSSDNLQFKSEIFNKMLTEALNESTSPDFNAMTYFVHHPDINISRIAAAMSEDRYHLSEKAHTTADINEEERRRREEGEREALLSQTTHLLLDFRMDYVEQHLKELQQQIAASARDLNALRG
;
A
#
# COMPACT_ATOMS: atom_id res chain seq x y z
N GLN A 1 33.04 -6.54 -14.97
CA GLN A 1 32.12 -6.76 -13.82
C GLN A 1 30.89 -5.89 -14.05
N PRO A 2 29.68 -6.44 -14.04
CA PRO A 2 28.48 -5.62 -14.10
C PRO A 2 28.37 -4.84 -12.80
N GLN A 3 28.35 -3.51 -12.90
CA GLN A 3 28.05 -2.63 -11.79
C GLN A 3 26.62 -2.91 -11.33
N GLN A 4 26.48 -3.42 -10.12
CA GLN A 4 25.18 -3.49 -9.46
C GLN A 4 24.63 -2.06 -9.30
N PRO A 5 23.38 -1.77 -9.65
CA PRO A 5 22.80 -0.46 -9.41
C PRO A 5 22.86 -0.16 -7.92
N ALA A 6 23.39 1.01 -7.60
CA ALA A 6 23.50 1.48 -6.23
C ALA A 6 22.11 1.46 -5.58
N LEU A 7 21.98 0.76 -4.47
CA LEU A 7 20.77 0.71 -3.65
C LEU A 7 20.43 2.13 -3.19
N GLN A 8 19.34 2.67 -3.71
CA GLN A 8 18.78 3.90 -3.18
C GLN A 8 18.48 3.70 -1.69
N SER A 9 18.99 4.58 -0.86
CA SER A 9 18.73 4.50 0.58
C SER A 9 17.25 4.76 0.85
N ASN A 10 16.67 4.14 1.88
CA ASN A 10 15.28 4.37 2.28
C ASN A 10 14.94 5.87 2.44
N SER A 11 15.93 6.69 2.83
CA SER A 11 15.80 8.15 2.92
C SER A 11 15.64 8.83 1.56
N GLU A 12 16.17 8.26 0.48
CA GLU A 12 16.01 8.79 -0.88
C GLU A 12 14.65 8.42 -1.46
N MET A 13 14.12 7.25 -1.13
CA MET A 13 12.78 6.83 -1.56
C MET A 13 11.65 7.67 -0.93
N MET A 14 11.91 8.34 0.20
CA MET A 14 10.92 9.15 0.94
C MET A 14 11.02 10.66 0.68
N LYS A 15 11.74 11.11 -0.33
CA LYS A 15 11.97 12.56 -0.57
C LYS A 15 10.75 13.32 -1.09
N SER A 16 9.82 12.68 -1.78
CA SER A 16 8.58 13.29 -2.27
C SER A 16 7.37 12.88 -1.42
N HIS A 17 6.35 13.72 -1.40
CA HIS A 17 5.08 13.39 -0.73
C HIS A 17 4.46 12.12 -1.32
N GLU A 18 4.47 11.98 -2.64
CA GLU A 18 3.97 10.81 -3.37
C GLU A 18 4.70 9.52 -2.96
N SER A 19 6.03 9.58 -2.88
CA SER A 19 6.85 8.44 -2.44
C SER A 19 6.54 8.04 -0.99
N LYS A 20 6.17 8.99 -0.14
CA LYS A 20 5.74 8.70 1.24
C LYS A 20 4.41 7.95 1.28
N VAL A 21 3.44 8.37 0.48
CA VAL A 21 2.12 7.71 0.42
C VAL A 21 2.27 6.29 -0.12
N GLU A 22 3.04 6.08 -1.21
CA GLU A 22 3.35 4.74 -1.71
C GLU A 22 4.02 3.87 -0.65
N TRP A 23 5.01 4.41 0.05
CA TRP A 23 5.68 3.72 1.16
C TRP A 23 4.69 3.30 2.24
N MET A 24 3.82 4.22 2.67
CA MET A 24 2.84 3.95 3.73
C MET A 24 1.81 2.91 3.32
N LEU A 25 1.37 2.90 2.05
CA LEU A 25 0.47 1.87 1.52
C LEU A 25 1.13 0.49 1.53
N ILE A 26 2.37 0.39 1.07
CA ILE A 26 3.10 -0.88 1.09
C ILE A 26 3.45 -1.30 2.51
N GLN A 27 3.77 -0.37 3.39
CA GLN A 27 3.95 -0.67 4.82
C GLN A 27 2.67 -1.22 5.45
N MET A 28 1.51 -0.66 5.13
CA MET A 28 0.21 -1.19 5.55
C MET A 28 0.02 -2.64 5.07
N MET A 29 0.35 -2.91 3.80
CA MET A 29 0.28 -4.25 3.21
C MET A 29 1.28 -5.22 3.88
N VAL A 30 2.53 -4.81 4.10
CA VAL A 30 3.54 -5.67 4.75
C VAL A 30 3.15 -6.03 6.17
N ARG A 31 2.59 -5.08 6.92
CA ARG A 31 2.21 -5.29 8.32
C ARG A 31 0.90 -6.03 8.50
N HIS A 32 -0.05 -5.81 7.62
CA HIS A 32 -1.45 -6.24 7.80
C HIS A 32 -2.08 -6.84 6.54
N GLY A 33 -1.28 -7.24 5.55
CA GLY A 33 -1.78 -7.66 4.23
C GLY A 33 -2.82 -8.77 4.27
N GLU A 34 -2.66 -9.73 5.16
CA GLU A 34 -3.58 -10.85 5.35
C GLU A 34 -4.83 -10.50 6.16
N TYR A 35 -4.83 -9.35 6.84
CA TYR A 35 -5.93 -8.98 7.73
C TYR A 35 -7.20 -8.67 6.96
N ILE A 36 -8.30 -9.36 7.30
CA ILE A 36 -9.61 -9.19 6.65
C ILE A 36 -10.26 -7.89 7.13
N VAL A 37 -10.47 -6.95 6.23
CA VAL A 37 -11.09 -5.64 6.50
C VAL A 37 -12.52 -5.52 6.03
N LEU A 38 -12.91 -6.28 5.01
CA LEU A 38 -14.29 -6.37 4.56
C LEU A 38 -14.76 -7.82 4.62
N GLN A 39 -15.94 -8.04 5.16
CA GLN A 39 -16.54 -9.37 5.27
C GLN A 39 -17.82 -9.45 4.45
N ASN A 40 -18.09 -10.63 3.89
CA ASN A 40 -19.30 -10.94 3.16
C ASN A 40 -19.60 -9.95 2.03
N VAL A 41 -18.56 -9.54 1.30
CA VAL A 41 -18.70 -8.70 0.11
C VAL A 41 -19.33 -9.54 -1.00
N GLU A 42 -20.46 -9.11 -1.53
CA GLU A 42 -21.13 -9.79 -2.63
C GLU A 42 -20.37 -9.55 -3.94
N THR A 43 -20.08 -10.63 -4.64
CA THR A 43 -19.44 -10.59 -5.97
C THR A 43 -20.49 -10.50 -7.06
N GLU A 44 -20.08 -10.15 -8.27
CA GLU A 44 -20.97 -10.11 -9.45
C GLU A 44 -21.70 -11.43 -9.74
N ASN A 45 -21.13 -12.54 -9.28
CA ASN A 45 -21.72 -13.87 -9.44
C ASN A 45 -22.69 -14.25 -8.30
N GLY A 46 -22.94 -13.34 -7.34
CA GLY A 46 -23.81 -13.58 -6.19
C GLY A 46 -23.16 -14.42 -5.07
N GLU A 47 -21.85 -14.69 -5.17
CA GLU A 47 -21.09 -15.30 -4.10
C GLU A 47 -20.59 -14.23 -3.12
N THR A 48 -20.32 -14.60 -1.88
CA THR A 48 -19.73 -13.72 -0.89
C THR A 48 -18.27 -14.05 -0.67
N MET A 49 -17.44 -13.01 -0.54
CA MET A 49 -16.03 -13.16 -0.22
C MET A 49 -15.59 -12.19 0.88
N ASN A 50 -14.55 -12.57 1.58
CA ASN A 50 -13.84 -11.66 2.48
C ASN A 50 -12.68 -11.01 1.74
N VAL A 51 -12.43 -9.74 2.05
CA VAL A 51 -11.35 -8.96 1.41
C VAL A 51 -10.33 -8.57 2.48
N ASN A 52 -9.08 -8.95 2.26
CA ASN A 52 -7.97 -8.54 3.10
C ASN A 52 -7.34 -7.21 2.63
N ILE A 53 -6.40 -6.67 3.41
CA ILE A 53 -5.72 -5.40 3.11
C ILE A 53 -5.02 -5.44 1.74
N ALA A 54 -4.29 -6.50 1.43
CA ALA A 54 -3.59 -6.63 0.14
C ALA A 54 -4.57 -6.59 -1.04
N GLN A 55 -5.67 -7.33 -0.96
CA GLN A 55 -6.73 -7.33 -1.95
C GLN A 55 -7.43 -5.97 -2.04
N TYR A 56 -7.70 -5.33 -0.90
CA TYR A 56 -8.34 -4.03 -0.83
C TYR A 56 -7.52 -2.95 -1.54
N ILE A 57 -6.22 -2.89 -1.28
CA ILE A 57 -5.30 -1.95 -1.96
C ILE A 57 -5.27 -2.26 -3.47
N TYR A 58 -5.07 -3.53 -3.83
CA TYR A 58 -4.98 -3.93 -5.23
C TYR A 58 -6.25 -3.58 -6.02
N TYR A 59 -7.43 -3.92 -5.51
CA TYR A 59 -8.68 -3.67 -6.21
C TYR A 59 -8.97 -2.17 -6.37
N ASN A 60 -8.66 -1.37 -5.34
CA ASN A 60 -8.80 0.09 -5.42
C ASN A 60 -7.89 0.73 -6.47
N LEU A 61 -6.64 0.30 -6.57
CA LEU A 61 -5.72 0.81 -7.58
C LEU A 61 -6.10 0.32 -8.99
N SER A 62 -6.41 -0.96 -9.12
CA SER A 62 -6.76 -1.56 -10.41
C SER A 62 -8.04 -1.00 -11.02
N SER A 63 -9.05 -0.67 -10.21
CA SER A 63 -10.31 -0.11 -10.67
C SER A 63 -10.13 1.25 -11.36
N ASP A 64 -9.12 2.00 -10.97
CA ASP A 64 -8.79 3.32 -11.50
C ASP A 64 -7.61 3.29 -12.48
N ASN A 65 -7.12 2.10 -12.85
CA ASN A 65 -5.91 1.93 -13.66
C ASN A 65 -4.66 2.61 -13.07
N LEU A 66 -4.57 2.65 -11.75
CA LEU A 66 -3.45 3.25 -11.04
C LEU A 66 -2.39 2.20 -10.68
N GLN A 67 -1.14 2.62 -10.68
CA GLN A 67 0.02 1.84 -10.27
C GLN A 67 0.95 2.70 -9.44
N PHE A 68 1.77 2.07 -8.60
CA PHE A 68 2.87 2.75 -7.93
C PHE A 68 3.93 3.16 -8.96
N LYS A 69 4.62 4.26 -8.70
CA LYS A 69 5.80 4.65 -9.48
C LYS A 69 6.97 3.68 -9.25
N SER A 70 7.05 3.12 -8.07
CA SER A 70 8.05 2.12 -7.71
C SER A 70 7.67 0.75 -8.27
N GLU A 71 8.47 0.23 -9.20
CA GLU A 71 8.28 -1.12 -9.77
C GLU A 71 8.37 -2.21 -8.70
N ILE A 72 9.24 -2.04 -7.70
CA ILE A 72 9.37 -2.99 -6.60
C ILE A 72 8.11 -3.04 -5.74
N PHE A 73 7.43 -1.92 -5.54
CA PHE A 73 6.16 -1.87 -4.80
C PHE A 73 5.03 -2.53 -5.59
N ASN A 74 4.97 -2.33 -6.90
CA ASN A 74 4.01 -3.04 -7.77
C ASN A 74 4.23 -4.55 -7.72
N LYS A 75 5.50 -4.99 -7.74
CA LYS A 75 5.86 -6.41 -7.59
C LYS A 75 5.41 -6.96 -6.24
N MET A 76 5.71 -6.25 -5.14
CA MET A 76 5.30 -6.67 -3.80
C MET A 76 3.77 -6.78 -3.67
N LEU A 77 3.02 -5.83 -4.20
CA LEU A 77 1.55 -5.87 -4.19
C LEU A 77 1.00 -7.05 -4.98
N THR A 78 1.56 -7.32 -6.16
CA THR A 78 1.15 -8.45 -6.99
C THR A 78 1.44 -9.79 -6.32
N GLU A 79 2.59 -9.93 -5.69
CA GLU A 79 2.93 -11.14 -4.93
C GLU A 79 2.01 -11.33 -3.72
N ALA A 80 1.74 -10.26 -2.96
CA ALA A 80 0.79 -10.31 -1.85
C ALA A 80 -0.61 -10.74 -2.29
N LEU A 81 -1.07 -10.25 -3.44
CA LEU A 81 -2.36 -10.66 -4.00
C LEU A 81 -2.39 -12.16 -4.32
N ASN A 82 -1.34 -12.67 -4.97
CA ASN A 82 -1.24 -14.08 -5.35
C ASN A 82 -1.20 -15.01 -4.13
N GLU A 83 -0.49 -14.60 -3.08
CA GLU A 83 -0.37 -15.37 -1.83
C GLU A 83 -1.57 -15.19 -0.89
N SER A 84 -2.39 -14.18 -1.09
CA SER A 84 -3.48 -13.77 -0.18
C SER A 84 -4.58 -14.82 -0.02
N THR A 85 -4.67 -15.78 -0.92
CA THR A 85 -5.61 -16.90 -0.85
C THR A 85 -5.08 -18.09 -0.05
N SER A 86 -3.78 -18.10 0.25
CA SER A 86 -3.16 -19.15 1.08
C SER A 86 -3.55 -18.94 2.55
N PRO A 87 -4.06 -19.98 3.23
CA PRO A 87 -4.49 -19.85 4.64
C PRO A 87 -3.34 -19.55 5.60
N ASP A 88 -2.11 -19.89 5.23
CA ASP A 88 -0.92 -19.69 6.06
C ASP A 88 -0.16 -18.41 5.69
N PHE A 89 -0.71 -17.59 4.79
CA PHE A 89 -0.08 -16.36 4.37
C PHE A 89 -0.03 -15.33 5.49
N ASN A 90 1.19 -14.95 5.85
CA ASN A 90 1.48 -13.81 6.71
C ASN A 90 2.39 -12.85 5.96
N ALA A 91 1.90 -11.69 5.62
CA ALA A 91 2.58 -10.75 4.74
C ALA A 91 3.96 -10.32 5.28
N MET A 92 4.03 -9.99 6.58
CA MET A 92 5.29 -9.57 7.19
C MET A 92 6.35 -10.68 7.12
N THR A 93 5.99 -11.89 7.51
CA THR A 93 6.89 -13.04 7.47
C THR A 93 7.33 -13.35 6.05
N TYR A 94 6.40 -13.33 5.09
CA TYR A 94 6.66 -13.57 3.69
C TYR A 94 7.70 -12.58 3.11
N PHE A 95 7.48 -11.28 3.29
CA PHE A 95 8.34 -10.26 2.70
C PHE A 95 9.67 -10.07 3.43
N VAL A 96 9.72 -10.23 4.74
CA VAL A 96 10.99 -10.16 5.51
C VAL A 96 11.94 -11.30 5.11
N HIS A 97 11.41 -12.48 4.81
CA HIS A 97 12.20 -13.64 4.38
C HIS A 97 12.22 -13.82 2.85
N HIS A 98 11.87 -12.78 2.10
CA HIS A 98 11.81 -12.85 0.64
C HIS A 98 13.20 -13.11 0.05
N PRO A 99 13.31 -13.96 -1.00
CA PRO A 99 14.60 -14.30 -1.65
C PRO A 99 15.25 -13.09 -2.35
N ASP A 100 14.46 -12.11 -2.80
CA ASP A 100 14.97 -10.85 -3.31
C ASP A 100 15.41 -9.97 -2.14
N ILE A 101 16.70 -9.72 -2.04
CA ILE A 101 17.32 -8.95 -0.95
C ILE A 101 16.77 -7.52 -0.85
N ASN A 102 16.34 -6.91 -1.97
CA ASN A 102 15.80 -5.56 -1.97
C ASN A 102 14.43 -5.55 -1.31
N ILE A 103 13.58 -6.52 -1.64
CA ILE A 103 12.26 -6.70 -1.01
C ILE A 103 12.42 -6.99 0.48
N SER A 104 13.28 -7.93 0.83
CA SER A 104 13.52 -8.31 2.22
C SER A 104 14.01 -7.11 3.07
N ARG A 105 14.91 -6.30 2.56
CA ARG A 105 15.38 -5.08 3.26
C ARG A 105 14.30 -4.01 3.42
N ILE A 106 13.51 -3.78 2.38
CA ILE A 106 12.38 -2.85 2.44
C ILE A 106 11.37 -3.33 3.47
N ALA A 107 10.99 -4.61 3.43
CA ALA A 107 10.05 -5.18 4.37
C ALA A 107 10.56 -5.14 5.82
N ALA A 108 11.85 -5.42 6.05
CA ALA A 108 12.47 -5.28 7.36
C ALA A 108 12.37 -3.85 7.89
N ALA A 109 12.68 -2.85 7.05
CA ALA A 109 12.56 -1.44 7.43
C ALA A 109 11.11 -1.03 7.72
N MET A 110 10.15 -1.59 7.01
CA MET A 110 8.71 -1.35 7.21
C MET A 110 8.16 -2.06 8.46
N SER A 111 8.76 -3.18 8.85
CA SER A 111 8.36 -3.94 10.03
C SER A 111 8.89 -3.35 11.34
N GLU A 112 9.97 -2.57 11.28
CA GLU A 112 10.49 -1.86 12.46
C GLU A 112 9.47 -0.84 12.94
N ASP A 113 8.86 -1.13 14.07
CA ASP A 113 7.96 -0.19 14.73
C ASP A 113 8.79 0.80 15.55
N ARG A 114 9.04 1.99 14.98
CA ARG A 114 9.67 3.09 15.73
C ARG A 114 8.77 3.63 16.85
N TYR A 115 7.51 3.32 16.78
CA TYR A 115 6.51 3.52 17.80
C TYR A 115 6.00 2.16 18.22
N HIS A 116 6.67 1.54 19.17
CA HIS A 116 5.96 0.68 20.09
C HIS A 116 4.90 1.58 20.76
N LEU A 117 3.78 1.77 20.09
CA LEU A 117 2.53 1.89 20.79
C LEU A 117 2.55 0.65 21.67
N SER A 118 2.93 0.88 22.94
CA SER A 118 3.06 -0.17 23.91
C SER A 118 2.06 -1.25 23.53
N GLU A 119 2.54 -2.42 23.17
CA GLU A 119 1.87 -3.60 23.60
C GLU A 119 1.70 -3.40 25.09
N LYS A 120 0.67 -2.67 25.46
CA LYS A 120 0.00 -2.94 26.68
C LYS A 120 -0.41 -4.39 26.46
N ALA A 121 0.44 -5.26 26.96
CA ALA A 121 0.09 -6.62 27.24
C ALA A 121 -1.16 -6.52 28.11
N HIS A 122 -2.27 -6.31 27.46
CA HIS A 122 -3.55 -6.53 28.07
C HIS A 122 -3.58 -8.03 28.24
N THR A 123 -3.31 -8.41 29.45
CA THR A 123 -3.58 -9.72 29.95
C THR A 123 -4.95 -10.13 29.41
N THR A 124 -4.90 -10.96 28.36
CA THR A 124 -6.06 -11.49 27.65
C THR A 124 -6.87 -12.45 28.51
N ALA A 125 -6.49 -12.63 29.79
CA ALA A 125 -7.04 -13.63 30.68
C ALA A 125 -8.48 -13.34 31.14
N ASP A 126 -8.98 -12.08 31.10
CA ASP A 126 -10.26 -11.70 31.70
C ASP A 126 -11.23 -10.95 30.75
N ILE A 127 -10.98 -10.98 29.42
CA ILE A 127 -11.85 -10.32 28.47
C ILE A 127 -12.95 -11.29 28.05
N ASN A 128 -14.21 -10.89 28.22
CA ASN A 128 -15.33 -11.70 27.73
C ASN A 128 -15.38 -11.68 26.19
N GLU A 129 -16.08 -12.64 25.61
CA GLU A 129 -16.13 -12.83 24.15
C GLU A 129 -16.73 -11.63 23.41
N GLU A 130 -17.66 -10.92 24.02
CA GLU A 130 -18.27 -9.72 23.48
C GLU A 130 -17.28 -8.56 23.39
N GLU A 131 -16.46 -8.39 24.41
CA GLU A 131 -15.43 -7.36 24.45
C GLU A 131 -14.29 -7.64 23.45
N ARG A 132 -13.91 -8.91 23.30
CA ARG A 132 -12.96 -9.35 22.27
C ARG A 132 -13.49 -9.03 20.86
N ARG A 133 -14.75 -9.36 20.59
CA ARG A 133 -15.39 -9.08 19.29
C ARG A 133 -15.45 -7.58 19.00
N ARG A 134 -15.75 -6.75 19.99
CA ARG A 134 -15.73 -5.28 19.83
C ARG A 134 -14.34 -4.73 19.52
N ARG A 135 -13.30 -5.30 20.11
CA ARG A 135 -11.91 -4.92 19.80
C ARG A 135 -11.52 -5.30 18.39
N GLU A 136 -11.79 -6.53 18.00
CA GLU A 136 -11.52 -7.01 16.63
C GLU A 136 -12.26 -6.18 15.58
N GLU A 137 -13.49 -5.81 15.85
CA GLU A 137 -14.28 -4.94 14.98
C GLU A 137 -13.71 -3.52 14.91
N GLY A 138 -13.32 -2.95 16.05
CA GLY A 138 -12.66 -1.64 16.12
C GLY A 138 -11.31 -1.61 15.41
N GLU A 139 -10.50 -2.66 15.53
CA GLU A 139 -9.23 -2.79 14.79
C GLU A 139 -9.46 -2.88 13.28
N ARG A 140 -10.46 -3.65 12.86
CA ARG A 140 -10.85 -3.79 11.46
C ARG A 140 -11.27 -2.45 10.85
N GLU A 141 -12.14 -1.73 11.54
CA GLU A 141 -12.58 -0.40 11.12
C GLU A 141 -11.44 0.60 11.05
N ALA A 142 -10.53 0.57 12.03
CA ALA A 142 -9.37 1.46 12.06
C ALA A 142 -8.41 1.18 10.89
N LEU A 143 -8.10 -0.08 10.61
CA LEU A 143 -7.24 -0.47 9.49
C LEU A 143 -7.89 -0.12 8.14
N LEU A 144 -9.18 -0.38 7.99
CA LEU A 144 -9.92 -0.01 6.78
C LEU A 144 -9.91 1.49 6.56
N SER A 145 -10.18 2.27 7.59
CA SER A 145 -10.18 3.74 7.54
C SER A 145 -8.80 4.29 7.17
N GLN A 146 -7.74 3.82 7.82
CA GLN A 146 -6.37 4.24 7.52
C GLN A 146 -5.97 3.93 6.08
N THR A 147 -6.27 2.72 5.62
CA THR A 147 -5.96 2.29 4.25
C THR A 147 -6.74 3.12 3.23
N THR A 148 -8.01 3.39 3.50
CA THR A 148 -8.86 4.24 2.64
C THR A 148 -8.32 5.65 2.52
N HIS A 149 -7.89 6.27 3.64
CA HIS A 149 -7.28 7.60 3.62
C HIS A 149 -5.99 7.63 2.80
N LEU A 150 -5.12 6.64 2.95
CA LEU A 150 -3.90 6.53 2.15
C LEU A 150 -4.18 6.37 0.65
N LEU A 151 -5.21 5.61 0.29
CA LEU A 151 -5.65 5.46 -1.10
C LEU A 151 -6.22 6.76 -1.67
N LEU A 152 -6.94 7.55 -0.87
CA LEU A 152 -7.41 8.87 -1.26
C LEU A 152 -6.25 9.84 -1.48
N ASP A 153 -5.28 9.88 -0.56
CA ASP A 153 -4.08 10.70 -0.70
C ASP A 153 -3.29 10.32 -1.97
N PHE A 154 -3.17 9.02 -2.23
CA PHE A 154 -2.52 8.54 -3.46
C PHE A 154 -3.22 9.03 -4.72
N ARG A 155 -4.56 8.97 -4.76
CA ARG A 155 -5.34 9.48 -5.89
C ARG A 155 -5.20 10.99 -6.05
N MET A 156 -5.21 11.73 -4.96
CA MET A 156 -5.02 13.19 -4.99
C MET A 156 -3.65 13.57 -5.57
N ASP A 157 -2.59 12.93 -5.09
CA ASP A 157 -1.23 13.15 -5.60
C ASP A 157 -1.13 12.83 -7.11
N TYR A 158 -1.75 11.73 -7.54
CA TYR A 158 -1.81 11.35 -8.94
C TYR A 158 -2.51 12.41 -9.81
N VAL A 159 -3.68 12.89 -9.36
CA VAL A 159 -4.45 13.92 -10.09
C VAL A 159 -3.68 15.24 -10.16
N GLU A 160 -3.10 15.68 -9.05
CA GLU A 160 -2.30 16.92 -9.00
C GLU A 160 -1.11 16.86 -9.95
N GLN A 161 -0.40 15.75 -9.98
CA GLN A 161 0.72 15.57 -10.87
C GLN A 161 0.29 15.57 -12.34
N HIS A 162 -0.78 14.86 -12.64
CA HIS A 162 -1.31 14.80 -14.02
C HIS A 162 -1.79 16.16 -14.51
N LEU A 163 -2.41 16.95 -13.65
CA LEU A 163 -2.78 18.33 -13.96
C LEU A 163 -1.56 19.21 -14.25
N LYS A 164 -0.48 19.10 -13.47
CA LYS A 164 0.78 19.82 -13.72
C LYS A 164 1.39 19.45 -15.07
N GLU A 165 1.41 18.16 -15.40
CA GLU A 165 1.92 17.68 -16.69
C GLU A 165 1.10 18.22 -17.87
N LEU A 166 -0.24 18.19 -17.76
CA LEU A 166 -1.11 18.76 -18.79
C LEU A 166 -0.91 20.27 -18.95
N GLN A 167 -0.77 21.03 -17.86
CA GLN A 167 -0.50 22.46 -17.89
C GLN A 167 0.83 22.75 -18.59
N GLN A 168 1.88 21.96 -18.33
CA GLN A 168 3.17 22.08 -18.99
C GLN A 168 3.08 21.78 -20.48
N GLN A 169 2.33 20.76 -20.88
CA GLN A 169 2.10 20.42 -22.29
C GLN A 169 1.36 21.54 -23.03
N ILE A 170 0.33 22.12 -22.41
CA ILE A 170 -0.41 23.25 -22.98
C ILE A 170 0.51 24.45 -23.14
N ALA A 171 1.32 24.78 -22.15
CA ALA A 171 2.26 25.91 -22.22
C ALA A 171 3.34 25.70 -23.30
N ALA A 172 3.85 24.48 -23.45
CA ALA A 172 4.80 24.14 -24.50
C ALA A 172 4.16 24.29 -25.90
N SER A 173 2.97 23.75 -26.09
CA SER A 173 2.23 23.87 -27.38
C SER A 173 1.92 25.32 -27.75
N ALA A 174 1.58 26.16 -26.76
CA ALA A 174 1.34 27.58 -26.98
C ALA A 174 2.60 28.33 -27.40
N ARG A 175 3.78 27.98 -26.85
CA ARG A 175 5.07 28.54 -27.25
C ARG A 175 5.44 28.15 -28.69
N ASP A 176 5.23 26.90 -29.06
CA ASP A 176 5.50 26.40 -30.41
C ASP A 176 4.62 27.10 -31.46
N LEU A 177 3.34 27.30 -31.16
CA LEU A 177 2.42 28.04 -32.04
C LEU A 177 2.83 29.51 -32.20
N ASN A 178 3.32 30.17 -31.16
CA ASN A 178 3.81 31.53 -31.21
C ASN A 178 5.13 31.61 -32.00
N ALA A 179 6.02 30.64 -31.87
CA ALA A 179 7.26 30.57 -32.67
C ALA A 179 7.00 30.40 -34.18
N LEU A 180 5.93 29.70 -34.56
CA LEU A 180 5.53 29.52 -35.97
C LEU A 180 4.86 30.77 -36.57
N ARG A 181 4.38 31.72 -35.78
CA ARG A 181 3.75 32.97 -36.23
C ARG A 181 4.73 34.14 -36.36
N GLY A 182 5.90 34.05 -35.78
CA GLY A 182 6.99 35.04 -35.90
C GLY A 182 7.90 34.72 -37.07
#